data_80facf650884ccf3948f0c9867563462
#
_entry.id   80facf650884ccf3948f0c9867563462
#
_cell.length_a   1.000
_cell.length_b   1.000
_cell.length_c   1.000
_cell.angle_alpha   90.00
_cell.angle_beta   90.00
_cell.angle_gamma   90.00
#
_symmetry.space_group_name_H-M   'P 1'
#
loop_
_entity.id
_entity.type
_entity.pdbx_description
1 polymer ?
#
loop_
_entity_poly.entity_id
_entity_poly.type
_entity_poly.pdbx_seq_one_letter_code
_entity_poly.pdbx_strand_id
1 'polypeptide(L)'
;MPEALWSVGLDDDIIWVIDADGNRSAAPLADLGAIVIETNDSGPWGADLWWIFDEPDGAMASFPEGATGEQEVIDYLMTLPGFDFDKHGQAVRSTENASFVVWKLKGSRQ
;
A
#
# COMPACT_ATOMS: atom_id res chain seq x y z
N MET A 1 -11.13 12.90 -7.85
CA MET A 1 -10.96 12.99 -6.40
C MET A 1 -9.50 13.17 -6.08
N PRO A 2 -9.13 14.26 -5.47
CA PRO A 2 -7.73 14.48 -5.16
C PRO A 2 -7.23 13.48 -4.12
N GLU A 3 -6.14 12.83 -4.45
CA GLU A 3 -5.52 11.86 -3.54
C GLU A 3 -5.06 12.54 -2.26
N ALA A 4 -4.82 13.85 -2.31
CA ALA A 4 -4.39 14.57 -1.12
C ALA A 4 -5.44 14.63 -0.02
N LEU A 5 -6.69 14.25 -0.33
CA LEU A 5 -7.71 14.13 0.71
C LEU A 5 -7.56 12.85 1.51
N TRP A 6 -6.74 11.93 1.05
CA TRP A 6 -6.38 10.74 1.81
C TRP A 6 -5.19 11.06 2.69
N SER A 7 -5.18 10.52 3.90
CA SER A 7 -4.06 10.69 4.83
C SER A 7 -3.64 9.34 5.34
N VAL A 8 -2.34 9.16 5.49
CA VAL A 8 -1.81 7.89 5.99
C VAL A 8 -0.67 8.19 6.95
N GLY A 9 -0.40 7.25 7.82
CA GLY A 9 0.71 7.40 8.75
C GLY A 9 1.04 6.12 9.46
N LEU A 10 2.11 6.15 10.22
CA LEU A 10 2.58 5.01 11.00
C LEU A 10 2.62 5.43 12.46
N ASP A 11 1.98 4.66 13.33
CA ASP A 11 1.90 4.99 14.75
C ASP A 11 1.88 3.71 15.55
N ASP A 12 2.88 3.51 16.41
CA ASP A 12 2.95 2.33 17.28
C ASP A 12 2.83 1.02 16.49
N ASP A 13 3.55 0.93 15.38
CA ASP A 13 3.54 -0.26 14.53
C ASP A 13 2.19 -0.54 13.89
N ILE A 14 1.38 0.50 13.73
CA ILE A 14 0.11 0.40 13.03
C ILE A 14 0.13 1.40 11.89
N ILE A 15 -0.17 0.93 10.68
CA ILE A 15 -0.37 1.82 9.55
C ILE A 15 -1.84 2.22 9.57
N TRP A 16 -2.09 3.51 9.68
CA TRP A 16 -3.46 3.99 9.64
C TRP A 16 -3.72 4.73 8.34
N VAL A 17 -4.96 4.66 7.89
CA VAL A 17 -5.39 5.31 6.64
C VAL A 17 -6.72 5.99 6.92
N ILE A 18 -6.82 7.25 6.50
CA ILE A 18 -8.09 7.97 6.54
C ILE A 18 -8.42 8.34 5.11
N ASP A 19 -9.56 7.86 4.62
CA ASP A 19 -9.92 8.09 3.23
C ASP A 19 -10.54 9.48 3.04
N ALA A 20 -10.92 9.78 1.80
CA ALA A 20 -11.43 11.11 1.47
C ALA A 20 -12.73 11.45 2.20
N ASP A 21 -13.44 10.45 2.67
CA ASP A 21 -14.70 10.65 3.39
C ASP A 21 -14.50 10.68 4.91
N GLY A 22 -13.26 10.52 5.36
CA GLY A 22 -12.95 10.54 6.78
C GLY A 22 -13.02 9.19 7.45
N ASN A 23 -13.24 8.12 6.70
CA ASN A 23 -13.29 6.78 7.26
C ASN A 23 -11.87 6.28 7.55
N ARG A 24 -11.70 5.64 8.69
CA ARG A 24 -10.37 5.21 9.13
C ARG A 24 -10.25 3.71 9.03
N SER A 25 -9.10 3.27 8.49
CA SER A 25 -8.71 1.87 8.46
C SER A 25 -7.34 1.74 9.11
N ALA A 26 -7.02 0.55 9.57
CA ALA A 26 -5.73 0.32 10.21
C ALA A 26 -5.18 -1.04 9.82
N ALA A 27 -3.86 -1.11 9.70
CA ALA A 27 -3.16 -2.34 9.37
C ALA A 27 -2.02 -2.52 10.36
N PRO A 28 -2.25 -3.28 11.45
CA PRO A 28 -1.16 -3.55 12.38
C PRO A 28 -0.07 -4.33 11.67
N LEU A 29 1.18 -3.90 11.84
CA LEU A 29 2.30 -4.53 11.18
C LEU A 29 2.42 -6.01 11.56
N ALA A 30 2.06 -6.33 12.81
CA ALA A 30 2.15 -7.71 13.27
C ALA A 30 1.18 -8.63 12.53
N ASP A 31 0.13 -8.09 11.94
CA ASP A 31 -0.87 -8.89 11.25
C ASP A 31 -0.70 -8.90 9.73
N LEU A 32 0.32 -8.22 9.23
CA LEU A 32 0.52 -8.16 7.78
C LEU A 32 0.91 -9.51 7.21
N GLY A 33 0.21 -9.92 6.17
CA GLY A 33 0.57 -11.10 5.41
C GLY A 33 1.25 -10.75 4.10
N ALA A 34 0.89 -9.63 3.50
CA ALA A 34 1.47 -9.20 2.24
C ALA A 34 1.24 -7.72 2.01
N ILE A 35 2.11 -7.14 1.21
CA ILE A 35 1.93 -5.77 0.72
C ILE A 35 1.92 -5.85 -0.79
N VAL A 36 0.86 -5.34 -1.40
CA VAL A 36 0.65 -5.43 -2.83
C VAL A 36 0.51 -4.03 -3.39
N ILE A 37 1.11 -3.80 -4.54
CA ILE A 37 0.87 -2.56 -5.28
C ILE A 37 0.04 -2.92 -6.49
N GLU A 38 -1.10 -2.25 -6.63
CA GLU A 38 -1.94 -2.42 -7.82
C GLU A 38 -1.85 -1.18 -8.68
N THR A 39 -1.69 -1.40 -9.97
CA THR A 39 -1.70 -0.31 -10.94
C THR A 39 -2.87 -0.50 -11.87
N ASN A 40 -3.32 0.60 -12.46
CA ASN A 40 -4.38 0.52 -13.44
C ASN A 40 -4.17 1.62 -14.49
N ASP A 41 -4.94 1.52 -15.55
CA ASP A 41 -4.82 2.43 -16.66
C ASP A 41 -6.03 3.38 -16.74
N SER A 42 -6.54 3.76 -15.57
CA SER A 42 -7.75 4.58 -15.52
C SER A 42 -7.56 5.98 -16.10
N GLY A 43 -6.32 6.33 -16.45
CA GLY A 43 -6.11 7.58 -17.14
C GLY A 43 -5.55 8.65 -16.23
N PRO A 44 -5.37 9.86 -16.77
CA PRO A 44 -4.65 10.91 -16.06
C PRO A 44 -5.41 11.53 -14.90
N TRP A 45 -6.68 11.21 -14.75
CA TRP A 45 -7.50 11.88 -13.75
C TRP A 45 -7.66 11.10 -12.47
N GLY A 46 -7.32 9.82 -12.46
CA GLY A 46 -7.49 8.99 -11.28
C GLY A 46 -6.16 8.54 -10.72
N ALA A 47 -6.19 8.04 -9.48
CA ALA A 47 -5.03 7.41 -8.91
C ALA A 47 -4.82 6.10 -9.65
N ASP A 48 -3.64 5.93 -10.20
CA ASP A 48 -3.33 4.74 -10.98
C ASP A 48 -2.36 3.80 -10.26
N LEU A 49 -2.08 4.06 -9.00
CA LEU A 49 -1.23 3.19 -8.19
C LEU A 49 -1.77 3.15 -6.77
N TRP A 50 -2.01 1.95 -6.26
CA TRP A 50 -2.56 1.75 -4.92
C TRP A 50 -1.66 0.83 -4.12
N TRP A 51 -1.43 1.18 -2.86
CA TRP A 51 -0.76 0.32 -1.90
C TRP A 51 -1.83 -0.41 -1.12
N ILE A 52 -1.74 -1.74 -1.05
CA ILE A 52 -2.75 -2.57 -0.41
C ILE A 52 -2.07 -3.44 0.63
N PHE A 53 -2.62 -3.42 1.84
CA PHE A 53 -2.08 -4.18 2.98
C PHE A 53 -3.04 -5.32 3.27
N ASP A 54 -2.56 -6.54 3.08
CA ASP A 54 -3.36 -7.75 3.24
C ASP A 54 -2.97 -8.52 4.47
N GLU A 55 -3.97 -9.07 5.15
CA GLU A 55 -3.74 -10.13 6.10
C GLU A 55 -4.22 -11.42 5.45
N PRO A 56 -3.97 -12.59 6.08
CA PRO A 56 -4.36 -13.84 5.44
C PRO A 56 -5.83 -13.94 5.05
N ASP A 57 -6.69 -13.21 5.75
CA ASP A 57 -8.13 -13.27 5.50
C ASP A 57 -8.63 -12.19 4.56
N GLY A 58 -7.77 -11.31 4.06
CA GLY A 58 -8.21 -10.28 3.15
C GLY A 58 -7.53 -8.96 3.39
N ALA A 59 -7.97 -7.94 2.68
CA ALA A 59 -7.34 -6.63 2.77
C ALA A 59 -7.70 -5.93 4.07
N MET A 60 -6.71 -5.36 4.75
CA MET A 60 -6.93 -4.58 5.96
C MET A 60 -7.07 -3.11 5.65
N ALA A 61 -6.27 -2.59 4.72
CA ALA A 61 -6.25 -1.17 4.41
C ALA A 61 -5.61 -0.97 3.05
N SER A 62 -5.86 0.18 2.46
CA SER A 62 -5.23 0.54 1.20
C SER A 62 -5.23 2.05 1.06
N PHE A 63 -4.31 2.59 0.27
CA PHE A 63 -4.33 4.01 -0.04
C PHE A 63 -3.75 4.25 -1.43
N PRO A 64 -4.20 5.32 -2.11
CA PRO A 64 -3.68 5.64 -3.43
C PRO A 64 -2.40 6.45 -3.34
N GLU A 65 -1.60 6.37 -4.39
CA GLU A 65 -0.42 7.21 -4.51
C GLU A 65 -0.84 8.68 -4.43
N GLY A 66 -0.08 9.46 -3.70
CA GLY A 66 -0.39 10.88 -3.53
C GLY A 66 -1.05 11.20 -2.21
N ALA A 67 -1.37 10.19 -1.39
CA ALA A 67 -1.96 10.43 -0.08
C ALA A 67 -0.99 11.23 0.79
N THR A 68 -1.56 12.10 1.62
CA THR A 68 -0.74 12.90 2.54
C THR A 68 -0.09 11.98 3.57
N GLY A 69 1.22 12.10 3.71
CA GLY A 69 1.97 11.29 4.66
C GLY A 69 2.50 9.99 4.10
N GLU A 70 2.24 9.71 2.83
CA GLU A 70 2.61 8.41 2.25
C GLU A 70 4.11 8.18 2.29
N GLN A 71 4.91 9.22 2.15
CA GLN A 71 6.35 9.04 2.05
C GLN A 71 6.94 8.41 3.31
N GLU A 72 6.45 8.83 4.46
CA GLU A 72 6.91 8.26 5.73
C GLU A 72 6.57 6.77 5.81
N VAL A 73 5.36 6.42 5.40
CA VAL A 73 4.93 5.03 5.42
C VAL A 73 5.75 4.20 4.44
N ILE A 74 5.89 4.69 3.21
CA ILE A 74 6.62 3.96 2.18
C ILE A 74 8.08 3.78 2.57
N ASP A 75 8.70 4.82 3.10
CA ASP A 75 10.10 4.71 3.54
C ASP A 75 10.26 3.62 4.59
N TYR A 76 9.31 3.52 5.51
CA TYR A 76 9.38 2.47 6.52
C TYR A 76 9.22 1.09 5.90
N LEU A 77 8.25 0.95 4.97
CA LEU A 77 8.00 -0.35 4.34
C LEU A 77 9.22 -0.85 3.60
N MET A 78 9.97 0.05 3.01
CA MET A 78 11.17 -0.34 2.27
C MET A 78 12.28 -0.86 3.18
N THR A 79 12.16 -0.67 4.51
CA THR A 79 13.12 -1.22 5.44
C THR A 79 12.77 -2.62 5.89
N LEU A 80 11.59 -3.12 5.53
CA LEU A 80 11.17 -4.44 5.97
C LEU A 80 12.03 -5.52 5.31
N PRO A 81 12.48 -6.52 6.08
CA PRO A 81 13.25 -7.62 5.50
C PRO A 81 12.40 -8.32 4.44
N GLY A 82 12.98 -8.54 3.28
CA GLY A 82 12.27 -9.22 2.21
C GLY A 82 11.48 -8.31 1.29
N PHE A 83 11.55 -7.00 1.49
CA PHE A 83 10.88 -6.08 0.57
C PHE A 83 11.48 -6.26 -0.83
N ASP A 84 10.61 -6.40 -1.83
CA ASP A 84 11.04 -6.69 -3.20
C ASP A 84 11.17 -5.39 -3.99
N PHE A 85 12.39 -4.87 -4.05
CA PHE A 85 12.62 -3.61 -4.73
C PHE A 85 12.45 -3.72 -6.24
N ASP A 86 12.66 -4.91 -6.80
CA ASP A 86 12.45 -5.10 -8.24
C ASP A 86 10.98 -4.99 -8.58
N LYS A 87 10.13 -5.63 -7.79
CA LYS A 87 8.68 -5.54 -8.00
C LYS A 87 8.18 -4.11 -7.80
N HIS A 88 8.72 -3.43 -6.79
CA HIS A 88 8.35 -2.05 -6.57
C HIS A 88 8.70 -1.19 -7.79
N GLY A 89 9.91 -1.38 -8.33
CA GLY A 89 10.31 -0.64 -9.52
C GLY A 89 9.43 -0.96 -10.73
N GLN A 90 9.03 -2.23 -10.87
CA GLN A 90 8.13 -2.59 -11.96
C GLN A 90 6.77 -1.90 -11.80
N ALA A 91 6.28 -1.85 -10.56
CA ALA A 91 4.99 -1.24 -10.30
C ALA A 91 4.99 0.24 -10.64
N VAL A 92 6.03 0.98 -10.22
CA VAL A 92 6.05 2.42 -10.46
C VAL A 92 6.23 2.76 -11.93
N ARG A 93 6.68 1.79 -12.74
CA ARG A 93 6.81 2.01 -14.18
C ARG A 93 5.64 1.44 -14.98
N SER A 94 4.72 0.75 -14.31
CA SER A 94 3.62 0.08 -15.00
C SER A 94 2.59 1.08 -15.48
N THR A 95 2.09 0.86 -16.68
CA THR A 95 1.00 1.65 -17.22
C THR A 95 -0.21 0.77 -17.52
N GLU A 96 -0.24 -0.42 -16.94
CA GLU A 96 -1.28 -1.41 -17.21
C GLU A 96 -1.98 -1.80 -15.93
N ASN A 97 -3.09 -2.51 -16.07
CA ASN A 97 -3.77 -3.09 -14.91
C ASN A 97 -2.97 -4.30 -14.45
N ALA A 98 -2.34 -4.19 -13.30
CA ALA A 98 -1.46 -5.25 -12.81
C ALA A 98 -1.34 -5.16 -11.30
N SER A 99 -0.90 -6.27 -10.70
CA SER A 99 -0.67 -6.35 -9.27
C SER A 99 0.74 -6.86 -9.03
N PHE A 100 1.42 -6.26 -8.05
CA PHE A 100 2.81 -6.60 -7.74
C PHE A 100 2.94 -6.84 -6.24
N VAL A 101 3.30 -8.06 -5.85
CA VAL A 101 3.53 -8.36 -4.44
C VAL A 101 4.94 -7.90 -4.10
N VAL A 102 5.05 -6.83 -3.31
CA VAL A 102 6.36 -6.26 -2.97
C VAL A 102 6.87 -6.74 -1.62
N TRP A 103 6.01 -7.38 -0.82
CA TRP A 103 6.44 -7.96 0.44
C TRP A 103 5.47 -9.05 0.82
N LYS A 104 5.98 -10.12 1.42
CA LYS A 104 5.17 -11.24 1.83
C LYS A 104 5.73 -11.78 3.12
N LEU A 105 4.86 -12.15 4.04
CA LEU A 105 5.30 -12.67 5.32
C LEU A 105 6.08 -13.96 5.10
N LYS A 106 7.31 -13.97 5.59
CA LYS A 106 8.15 -15.12 5.45
C LYS A 106 7.65 -16.23 6.36
N GLY A 107 7.62 -17.45 5.84
CA GLY A 107 7.12 -18.58 6.61
C GLY A 107 5.63 -18.74 6.56
N SER A 108 4.93 -17.83 5.90
CA SER A 108 3.51 -17.94 5.71
C SER A 108 3.21 -19.18 4.86
N ARG A 109 2.20 -19.93 5.27
CA ARG A 109 1.89 -21.10 4.50
C ARG A 109 0.62 -20.88 3.86
N GLN A 110 0.44 -21.23 2.77
CA GLN A 110 -0.82 -21.11 2.24
C GLN A 110 -0.99 -21.68 1.01
#